data_5f1afbd3eeb28d4182cf2be0246cd209
#
_entry.id   5f1afbd3eeb28d4182cf2be0246cd209
#
_cell.length_a   1.000
_cell.length_b   1.000
_cell.length_c   1.000
_cell.angle_alpha   90.00
_cell.angle_beta   90.00
_cell.angle_gamma   90.00
#
_symmetry.space_group_name_H-M   'P 1'
#
loop_
_entity.id
_entity.type
_entity.pdbx_description
1 polymer ?
#
loop_
_entity_poly.entity_id
_entity_poly.type
_entity_poly.pdbx_seq_one_letter_code
_entity_poly.pdbx_strand_id
1 'polypeptide(L)'
;MVNGIINVYKEKGYTSFDVVAKLRGIFHQKKIGHTGTLDPDAQGVLPVCLGKATRVCDLLTDKDKVYKAVLLLGQETDTQDISGQVLNQAEVNVTEQVVYDAISQFIGRQKQVPPMYSALKVNGKKLYELAREGKVIERKARDIEVFDIKVESIDLPEVTMTVHCSKGTYIRTLCNDIGERLGCHGCMKSLLRVRVAGFDLEHALTLSQIQSKVDEGCFDMVMPVDGVFENLPAVHTASDADKLVRNGNKIPAVLMDYLKHSADSDIRYRVYNHEGIFVGVYSYLDETGEFKPVKIFME
;
A
#
# COMPACT_ATOMS: atom_id res chain seq x y z
N MET A 1 -7.72 -21.97 -9.21
CA MET A 1 -7.33 -20.53 -9.12
C MET A 1 -7.12 -20.22 -7.65
N VAL A 2 -5.98 -19.63 -7.31
CA VAL A 2 -5.67 -19.23 -5.92
C VAL A 2 -6.30 -17.85 -5.65
N ASN A 3 -6.96 -17.70 -4.48
CA ASN A 3 -7.60 -16.46 -4.07
C ASN A 3 -7.06 -16.06 -2.69
N GLY A 4 -6.52 -14.87 -2.57
CA GLY A 4 -5.98 -14.34 -1.32
C GLY A 4 -4.94 -13.27 -1.54
N ILE A 5 -4.22 -12.93 -0.49
CA ILE A 5 -3.18 -11.91 -0.51
C ILE A 5 -1.85 -12.55 -0.14
N ILE A 6 -0.81 -12.23 -0.88
CA ILE A 6 0.55 -12.67 -0.59
C ILE A 6 1.41 -11.45 -0.28
N ASN A 7 2.20 -11.57 0.79
CA ASN A 7 3.16 -10.55 1.19
C ASN A 7 4.48 -10.77 0.45
N VAL A 8 4.72 -9.97 -0.59
CA VAL A 8 5.92 -10.11 -1.44
C VAL A 8 7.00 -9.14 -0.97
N TYR A 9 8.22 -9.63 -0.82
CA TYR A 9 9.41 -8.79 -0.78
C TYR A 9 9.78 -8.40 -2.21
N LYS A 10 9.50 -7.15 -2.59
CA LYS A 10 9.94 -6.64 -3.88
C LYS A 10 11.43 -6.34 -3.83
N GLU A 11 12.21 -7.05 -4.62
CA GLU A 11 13.65 -6.85 -4.75
C GLU A 11 13.96 -5.63 -5.62
N LYS A 12 15.16 -5.07 -5.46
CA LYS A 12 15.66 -3.96 -6.28
C LYS A 12 15.73 -4.38 -7.76
N GLY A 13 15.45 -3.44 -8.65
CA GLY A 13 15.48 -3.65 -10.11
C GLY A 13 14.17 -4.11 -10.72
N TYR A 14 13.20 -4.58 -9.91
CA TYR A 14 11.84 -4.89 -10.39
C TYR A 14 10.92 -3.69 -10.24
N THR A 15 10.07 -3.42 -11.23
CA THR A 15 8.87 -2.62 -11.01
C THR A 15 7.82 -3.43 -10.25
N SER A 16 6.85 -2.76 -9.60
CA SER A 16 5.72 -3.47 -8.98
C SER A 16 4.90 -4.27 -10.00
N PHE A 17 4.90 -3.84 -11.27
CA PHE A 17 4.24 -4.55 -12.35
C PHE A 17 5.01 -5.81 -12.79
N ASP A 18 6.34 -5.78 -12.79
CA ASP A 18 7.18 -6.96 -13.07
C ASP A 18 6.94 -8.06 -12.03
N VAL A 19 6.80 -7.68 -10.75
CA VAL A 19 6.41 -8.62 -9.68
C VAL A 19 5.06 -9.28 -9.99
N VAL A 20 4.06 -8.50 -10.39
CA VAL A 20 2.76 -9.03 -10.81
C VAL A 20 2.89 -9.96 -12.03
N ALA A 21 3.72 -9.60 -13.02
CA ALA A 21 3.95 -10.41 -14.21
C ALA A 21 4.62 -11.76 -13.87
N LYS A 22 5.63 -11.74 -12.97
CA LYS A 22 6.28 -12.97 -12.46
C LYS A 22 5.28 -13.86 -11.72
N LEU A 23 4.48 -13.28 -10.82
CA LEU A 23 3.48 -14.05 -10.07
C LEU A 23 2.39 -14.64 -10.96
N ARG A 24 2.04 -14.00 -12.08
CA ARG A 24 1.14 -14.61 -13.07
C ARG A 24 1.70 -15.91 -13.66
N GLY A 25 3.01 -15.96 -13.90
CA GLY A 25 3.71 -17.19 -14.30
C GLY A 25 3.71 -18.23 -13.19
N ILE A 26 4.10 -17.85 -11.97
CA ILE A 26 4.20 -18.75 -10.81
C ILE A 26 2.86 -19.40 -10.48
N PHE A 27 1.78 -18.61 -10.40
CA PHE A 27 0.45 -19.11 -10.04
C PHE A 27 -0.40 -19.56 -11.24
N HIS A 28 0.11 -19.48 -12.47
CA HIS A 28 -0.60 -19.80 -13.72
C HIS A 28 -1.99 -19.15 -13.81
N GLN A 29 -2.11 -17.89 -13.33
CA GLN A 29 -3.37 -17.14 -13.37
C GLN A 29 -3.18 -15.67 -13.76
N LYS A 30 -4.18 -15.13 -14.51
CA LYS A 30 -4.10 -13.75 -15.04
C LYS A 30 -4.51 -12.68 -14.03
N LYS A 31 -5.47 -13.00 -13.15
CA LYS A 31 -6.08 -12.02 -12.24
C LYS A 31 -5.21 -11.82 -11.00
N ILE A 32 -4.26 -10.90 -11.08
CA ILE A 32 -3.34 -10.51 -10.01
C ILE A 32 -3.17 -8.99 -10.04
N GLY A 33 -3.13 -8.35 -8.87
CA GLY A 33 -2.93 -6.91 -8.71
C GLY A 33 -2.15 -6.60 -7.44
N HIS A 34 -1.39 -5.50 -7.42
CA HIS A 34 -0.66 -5.05 -6.23
C HIS A 34 -1.36 -3.88 -5.52
N THR A 35 -1.03 -3.64 -4.25
CA THR A 35 -1.69 -2.67 -3.36
C THR A 35 -0.92 -1.37 -3.19
N GLY A 36 -0.10 -0.98 -4.14
CA GLY A 36 0.66 0.29 -4.09
C GLY A 36 2.03 0.16 -4.72
N THR A 37 2.32 1.07 -5.62
CA THR A 37 3.57 1.09 -6.39
C THR A 37 4.77 1.37 -5.49
N LEU A 38 5.86 0.64 -5.74
CA LEU A 38 7.23 0.97 -5.34
C LEU A 38 8.03 1.29 -6.60
N ASP A 39 8.92 2.26 -6.50
CA ASP A 39 9.87 2.59 -7.57
C ASP A 39 10.79 1.39 -7.87
N PRO A 40 11.40 1.28 -9.06
CA PRO A 40 12.25 0.14 -9.41
C PRO A 40 13.37 -0.12 -8.42
N ASP A 41 14.04 0.94 -7.95
CA ASP A 41 15.15 0.84 -6.99
C ASP A 41 14.71 0.69 -5.54
N ALA A 42 13.44 0.98 -5.22
CA ALA A 42 12.88 0.75 -3.90
C ALA A 42 12.63 -0.75 -3.66
N GLN A 43 12.76 -1.17 -2.41
CA GLN A 43 12.62 -2.56 -1.97
C GLN A 43 11.52 -2.71 -0.92
N GLY A 44 11.21 -3.96 -0.56
CA GLY A 44 10.43 -4.32 0.63
C GLY A 44 8.99 -4.73 0.35
N VAL A 45 8.16 -4.56 1.34
CA VAL A 45 6.80 -5.10 1.45
C VAL A 45 5.91 -4.63 0.31
N LEU A 46 5.42 -5.57 -0.49
CA LEU A 46 4.46 -5.34 -1.58
C LEU A 46 3.34 -6.40 -1.50
N PRO A 47 2.23 -6.12 -0.80
CA PRO A 47 1.11 -7.05 -0.80
C PRO A 47 0.52 -7.16 -2.21
N VAL A 48 0.33 -8.39 -2.66
CA VAL A 48 -0.23 -8.71 -3.99
C VAL A 48 -1.48 -9.55 -3.82
N CYS A 49 -2.54 -9.11 -4.44
CA CYS A 49 -3.85 -9.76 -4.41
C CYS A 49 -3.99 -10.75 -5.57
N LEU A 50 -4.38 -11.98 -5.27
CA LEU A 50 -4.59 -13.08 -6.21
C LEU A 50 -6.10 -13.34 -6.39
N GLY A 51 -6.53 -13.51 -7.64
CA GLY A 51 -7.89 -13.88 -7.98
C GLY A 51 -8.94 -12.89 -7.46
N LYS A 52 -9.89 -13.36 -6.65
CA LYS A 52 -10.98 -12.53 -6.09
C LYS A 52 -10.46 -11.44 -5.14
N ALA A 53 -9.30 -11.65 -4.50
CA ALA A 53 -8.69 -10.65 -3.63
C ALA A 53 -8.28 -9.36 -4.37
N THR A 54 -8.21 -9.34 -5.70
CA THR A 54 -7.98 -8.09 -6.44
C THR A 54 -9.05 -7.03 -6.16
N ARG A 55 -10.21 -7.43 -5.66
CA ARG A 55 -11.29 -6.52 -5.25
C ARG A 55 -10.96 -5.74 -3.97
N VAL A 56 -9.97 -6.16 -3.17
CA VAL A 56 -9.55 -5.42 -1.96
C VAL A 56 -8.30 -4.57 -2.16
N CYS A 57 -7.71 -4.56 -3.36
CA CYS A 57 -6.50 -3.76 -3.63
C CYS A 57 -6.67 -2.30 -3.20
N ASP A 58 -7.80 -1.66 -3.52
CA ASP A 58 -8.04 -0.26 -3.18
C ASP A 58 -8.07 -0.02 -1.66
N LEU A 59 -8.69 -0.94 -0.90
CA LEU A 59 -8.77 -0.86 0.56
C LEU A 59 -7.38 -0.96 1.22
N LEU A 60 -6.50 -1.79 0.66
CA LEU A 60 -5.13 -1.96 1.14
C LEU A 60 -4.22 -0.82 0.67
N THR A 61 -4.47 -0.28 -0.52
CA THR A 61 -3.74 0.88 -1.05
C THR A 61 -3.96 2.14 -0.19
N ASP A 62 -5.15 2.28 0.39
CA ASP A 62 -5.55 3.44 1.17
C ASP A 62 -4.98 3.47 2.61
N LYS A 63 -4.25 2.44 3.02
CA LYS A 63 -3.64 2.35 4.35
C LYS A 63 -2.33 3.13 4.44
N ASP A 64 -1.92 3.43 5.67
CA ASP A 64 -0.62 4.00 6.02
C ASP A 64 0.56 3.09 5.63
N LYS A 65 1.74 3.68 5.55
CA LYS A 65 2.98 2.98 5.20
C LYS A 65 4.10 3.40 6.14
N VAL A 66 5.03 2.47 6.38
CA VAL A 66 6.28 2.75 7.05
C VAL A 66 7.44 2.44 6.11
N TYR A 67 8.32 3.39 5.97
CA TYR A 67 9.51 3.30 5.13
C TYR A 67 10.78 3.51 5.95
N LYS A 68 11.83 2.75 5.66
CA LYS A 68 13.20 3.10 6.03
C LYS A 68 13.85 3.74 4.79
N ALA A 69 14.33 4.98 4.94
CA ALA A 69 14.91 5.76 3.87
C ALA A 69 16.31 6.26 4.26
N VAL A 70 17.17 6.37 3.26
CA VAL A 70 18.45 7.10 3.41
C VAL A 70 18.33 8.36 2.57
N LEU A 71 18.37 9.52 3.24
CA LEU A 71 18.51 10.83 2.65
C LEU A 71 20.00 11.08 2.38
N LEU A 72 20.35 11.53 1.19
CA LEU A 72 21.66 12.03 0.83
C LEU A 72 21.57 13.55 0.69
N LEU A 73 22.26 14.27 1.54
CA LEU A 73 22.43 15.74 1.47
C LEU A 73 23.54 16.11 0.50
N GLY A 74 23.54 17.36 0.04
CA GLY A 74 24.58 17.93 -0.81
C GLY A 74 24.26 17.91 -2.30
N GLN A 75 23.16 17.28 -2.72
CA GLN A 75 22.77 17.28 -4.14
C GLN A 75 21.25 17.20 -4.35
N GLU A 76 20.78 17.84 -5.41
CA GLU A 76 19.44 17.74 -5.94
C GLU A 76 19.46 17.01 -7.28
N THR A 77 18.47 16.16 -7.55
CA THR A 77 18.31 15.47 -8.83
C THR A 77 16.91 15.68 -9.41
N ASP A 78 16.78 15.52 -10.71
CA ASP A 78 15.51 15.66 -11.44
C ASP A 78 14.45 14.61 -11.04
N THR A 79 14.89 13.42 -10.56
CA THR A 79 14.02 12.35 -10.05
C THR A 79 13.76 12.44 -8.55
N GLN A 80 14.51 13.31 -7.82
CA GLN A 80 14.54 13.41 -6.36
C GLN A 80 15.11 12.14 -5.67
N ASP A 81 15.81 11.27 -6.43
CA ASP A 81 16.57 10.12 -5.95
C ASP A 81 17.93 10.04 -6.69
N ILE A 82 18.83 9.18 -6.23
CA ILE A 82 20.19 9.07 -6.79
C ILE A 82 20.25 8.55 -8.23
N SER A 83 19.15 8.09 -8.82
CA SER A 83 19.12 7.59 -10.20
C SER A 83 18.98 8.70 -11.23
N GLY A 84 18.61 9.90 -10.80
CA GLY A 84 18.40 11.06 -11.66
C GLY A 84 19.68 11.81 -12.03
N GLN A 85 19.51 12.79 -12.94
CA GLN A 85 20.57 13.74 -13.28
C GLN A 85 20.70 14.77 -12.17
N VAL A 86 21.94 15.05 -11.76
CA VAL A 86 22.23 16.09 -10.76
C VAL A 86 21.92 17.45 -11.35
N LEU A 87 21.04 18.20 -10.69
CA LEU A 87 20.65 19.55 -11.04
C LEU A 87 21.47 20.59 -10.29
N ASN A 88 21.62 20.41 -8.97
CA ASN A 88 22.35 21.31 -8.08
C ASN A 88 23.20 20.52 -7.09
N GLN A 89 24.31 21.13 -6.66
CA GLN A 89 25.17 20.61 -5.59
C GLN A 89 25.56 21.73 -4.62
N ALA A 90 25.70 21.39 -3.34
CA ALA A 90 26.16 22.31 -2.30
C ALA A 90 26.97 21.54 -1.24
N GLU A 91 27.85 22.26 -0.53
CA GLU A 91 28.52 21.74 0.65
C GLU A 91 27.53 21.47 1.78
N VAL A 92 27.77 20.40 2.52
CA VAL A 92 26.95 20.03 3.68
C VAL A 92 27.61 20.54 4.95
N ASN A 93 27.34 21.80 5.28
CA ASN A 93 27.85 22.49 6.45
C ASN A 93 26.81 22.64 7.55
N VAL A 94 26.22 21.52 7.98
CA VAL A 94 25.18 21.48 9.01
C VAL A 94 25.60 20.57 10.16
N THR A 95 25.12 20.86 11.36
CA THR A 95 25.31 19.98 12.52
C THR A 95 24.16 18.96 12.61
N GLU A 96 24.39 17.86 13.31
CA GLU A 96 23.35 16.84 13.57
C GLU A 96 22.10 17.45 14.19
N GLN A 97 22.25 18.38 15.14
CA GLN A 97 21.11 19.03 15.80
C GLN A 97 20.25 19.82 14.81
N VAL A 98 20.87 20.55 13.89
CA VAL A 98 20.16 21.28 12.82
C VAL A 98 19.41 20.33 11.89
N VAL A 99 19.97 19.15 11.61
CA VAL A 99 19.30 18.09 10.81
C VAL A 99 18.09 17.54 11.58
N TYR A 100 18.23 17.23 12.88
CA TYR A 100 17.09 16.79 13.71
C TYR A 100 15.98 17.83 13.74
N ASP A 101 16.33 19.11 13.97
CA ASP A 101 15.36 20.21 14.06
C ASP A 101 14.62 20.41 12.72
N ALA A 102 15.34 20.30 11.60
CA ALA A 102 14.73 20.40 10.28
C ALA A 102 13.76 19.25 9.99
N ILE A 103 14.18 18.01 10.25
CA ILE A 103 13.36 16.81 10.02
C ILE A 103 12.08 16.84 10.87
N SER A 104 12.17 17.27 12.13
CA SER A 104 11.03 17.33 13.04
C SER A 104 9.88 18.21 12.54
N GLN A 105 10.17 19.22 11.72
CA GLN A 105 9.18 20.12 11.15
C GLN A 105 8.31 19.47 10.07
N PHE A 106 8.71 18.31 9.56
CA PHE A 106 7.94 17.56 8.56
C PHE A 106 6.94 16.58 9.18
N ILE A 107 6.86 16.49 10.51
CA ILE A 107 5.86 15.68 11.19
C ILE A 107 4.52 16.45 11.22
N GLY A 108 3.41 15.75 10.94
CA GLY A 108 2.06 16.27 10.92
C GLY A 108 1.47 16.41 9.52
N ARG A 109 0.37 17.16 9.44
CA ARG A 109 -0.36 17.43 8.19
C ARG A 109 0.32 18.51 7.39
N GLN A 110 0.54 18.22 6.11
CA GLN A 110 1.20 19.15 5.21
C GLN A 110 0.76 18.95 3.76
N LYS A 111 1.13 19.89 2.89
CA LYS A 111 0.92 19.81 1.45
C LYS A 111 2.22 19.42 0.76
N GLN A 112 2.17 18.39 -0.06
CA GLN A 112 3.32 17.93 -0.85
C GLN A 112 3.00 18.01 -2.35
N VAL A 113 3.91 18.58 -3.14
CA VAL A 113 3.84 18.58 -4.60
C VAL A 113 4.43 17.24 -5.09
N PRO A 114 3.64 16.38 -5.75
CA PRO A 114 4.13 15.10 -6.26
C PRO A 114 5.28 15.29 -7.24
N PRO A 115 6.28 14.37 -7.30
CA PRO A 115 7.36 14.47 -8.27
C PRO A 115 6.86 14.23 -9.70
N MET A 116 7.58 14.76 -10.71
CA MET A 116 7.30 14.48 -12.12
C MET A 116 7.41 13.00 -12.46
N TYR A 117 8.38 12.31 -11.86
CA TYR A 117 8.57 10.87 -11.99
C TYR A 117 7.59 10.09 -11.08
N SER A 118 6.28 10.21 -11.34
CA SER A 118 5.24 9.49 -10.60
C SER A 118 4.20 8.87 -11.54
N ALA A 119 3.45 7.88 -11.03
CA ALA A 119 2.39 7.19 -11.76
C ALA A 119 1.05 7.97 -11.79
N LEU A 120 1.02 9.19 -11.26
CA LEU A 120 -0.15 10.06 -11.31
C LEU A 120 -0.50 10.43 -12.76
N LYS A 121 -1.79 10.43 -13.05
CA LYS A 121 -2.29 10.82 -14.38
C LYS A 121 -2.75 12.27 -14.40
N VAL A 122 -2.31 12.99 -15.42
CA VAL A 122 -2.82 14.33 -15.78
C VAL A 122 -3.22 14.28 -17.24
N ASN A 123 -4.45 14.66 -17.54
CA ASN A 123 -5.02 14.60 -18.90
C ASN A 123 -4.85 13.22 -19.58
N GLY A 124 -5.00 12.14 -18.79
CA GLY A 124 -4.92 10.76 -19.28
C GLY A 124 -3.51 10.16 -19.41
N LYS A 125 -2.44 10.98 -19.41
CA LYS A 125 -1.04 10.54 -19.44
C LYS A 125 -0.44 10.48 -18.02
N LYS A 126 0.45 9.54 -17.77
CA LYS A 126 1.18 9.48 -16.50
C LYS A 126 2.30 10.53 -16.48
N LEU A 127 2.54 11.11 -15.29
CA LEU A 127 3.56 12.16 -15.13
C LEU A 127 4.95 11.70 -15.55
N TYR A 128 5.34 10.47 -15.23
CA TYR A 128 6.65 9.96 -15.63
C TYR A 128 6.82 9.81 -17.15
N GLU A 129 5.73 9.60 -17.91
CA GLU A 129 5.75 9.57 -19.38
C GLU A 129 6.07 10.96 -19.93
N LEU A 130 5.43 12.01 -19.37
CA LEU A 130 5.70 13.38 -19.70
C LEU A 130 7.12 13.83 -19.33
N ALA A 131 7.60 13.40 -18.15
CA ALA A 131 8.96 13.69 -17.71
C ALA A 131 10.01 13.11 -18.67
N ARG A 132 9.82 11.87 -19.16
CA ARG A 132 10.69 11.25 -20.18
C ARG A 132 10.64 11.96 -21.54
N GLU A 133 9.52 12.63 -21.86
CA GLU A 133 9.41 13.52 -23.04
C GLU A 133 10.05 14.91 -22.80
N GLY A 134 10.71 15.15 -21.66
CA GLY A 134 11.29 16.43 -21.28
C GLY A 134 10.26 17.50 -20.90
N LYS A 135 9.00 17.11 -20.66
CA LYS A 135 7.92 18.03 -20.32
C LYS A 135 7.76 18.15 -18.82
N VAL A 136 7.85 19.37 -18.31
CA VAL A 136 7.51 19.69 -16.92
C VAL A 136 6.14 20.35 -16.92
N ILE A 137 5.22 19.83 -16.12
CA ILE A 137 3.88 20.39 -15.97
C ILE A 137 3.63 20.84 -14.53
N GLU A 138 2.76 21.80 -14.34
CA GLU A 138 2.32 22.21 -13.02
C GLU A 138 1.56 21.06 -12.34
N ARG A 139 1.90 20.78 -11.09
CA ARG A 139 1.27 19.75 -10.27
C ARG A 139 0.63 20.37 -9.05
N LYS A 140 -0.61 20.02 -8.81
CA LYS A 140 -1.32 20.46 -7.60
C LYS A 140 -0.75 19.78 -6.38
N ALA A 141 -0.43 20.55 -5.35
CA ALA A 141 -0.09 20.02 -4.05
C ALA A 141 -1.23 19.16 -3.50
N ARG A 142 -0.89 18.09 -2.76
CA ARG A 142 -1.83 17.16 -2.14
C ARG A 142 -1.64 17.15 -0.64
N ASP A 143 -2.73 17.00 0.09
CA ASP A 143 -2.68 16.82 1.53
C ASP A 143 -2.11 15.44 1.83
N ILE A 144 -1.09 15.41 2.67
CA ILE A 144 -0.46 14.23 3.22
C ILE A 144 -0.32 14.40 4.74
N GLU A 145 -0.08 13.30 5.43
CA GLU A 145 0.23 13.31 6.85
C GLU A 145 1.45 12.43 7.12
N VAL A 146 2.45 12.98 7.74
CA VAL A 146 3.60 12.25 8.28
C VAL A 146 3.33 12.07 9.76
N PHE A 147 3.02 10.84 10.16
CA PHE A 147 2.65 10.54 11.55
C PHE A 147 3.85 10.57 12.48
N ASP A 148 5.01 10.11 11.97
CA ASP A 148 6.27 10.08 12.73
C ASP A 148 7.48 9.99 11.80
N ILE A 149 8.61 10.56 12.23
CA ILE A 149 9.93 10.37 11.63
C ILE A 149 10.92 10.06 12.74
N LYS A 150 11.44 8.84 12.75
CA LYS A 150 12.52 8.43 13.62
C LYS A 150 13.85 8.50 12.87
N VAL A 151 14.73 9.43 13.24
CA VAL A 151 16.12 9.44 12.76
C VAL A 151 16.87 8.31 13.45
N GLU A 152 17.47 7.42 12.67
CA GLU A 152 18.19 6.24 13.18
C GLU A 152 19.70 6.50 13.26
N SER A 153 20.26 7.17 12.26
CA SER A 153 21.67 7.61 12.27
C SER A 153 21.87 8.83 11.39
N ILE A 154 22.88 9.64 11.72
CA ILE A 154 23.37 10.75 10.93
C ILE A 154 24.87 10.54 10.73
N ASP A 155 25.24 10.20 9.50
CA ASP A 155 26.62 10.04 9.03
C ASP A 155 26.80 10.96 7.82
N LEU A 156 26.88 12.28 8.06
CA LEU A 156 26.87 13.28 7.01
C LEU A 156 27.83 12.93 5.86
N PRO A 157 27.37 13.00 4.61
CA PRO A 157 26.12 13.62 4.15
C PRO A 157 24.87 12.71 4.17
N GLU A 158 24.90 11.54 4.78
CA GLU A 158 23.80 10.59 4.80
C GLU A 158 23.02 10.64 6.12
N VAL A 159 21.69 10.57 6.00
CA VAL A 159 20.77 10.48 7.14
C VAL A 159 19.84 9.30 6.95
N THR A 160 19.89 8.34 7.86
CA THR A 160 18.98 7.18 7.87
C THR A 160 17.79 7.49 8.77
N MET A 161 16.58 7.33 8.22
CA MET A 161 15.34 7.60 8.95
C MET A 161 14.25 6.59 8.64
N THR A 162 13.41 6.31 9.64
CA THR A 162 12.15 5.56 9.48
C THR A 162 10.99 6.54 9.49
N VAL A 163 10.19 6.52 8.41
CA VAL A 163 9.07 7.44 8.19
C VAL A 163 7.76 6.67 8.20
N HIS A 164 6.83 7.03 9.12
CA HIS A 164 5.45 6.56 9.13
C HIS A 164 4.55 7.64 8.51
N CYS A 165 3.84 7.33 7.44
CA CYS A 165 3.09 8.33 6.69
C CYS A 165 1.79 7.80 6.06
N SER A 166 0.92 8.73 5.72
CA SER A 166 -0.34 8.47 5.00
C SER A 166 -0.09 7.99 3.57
N LYS A 167 -1.14 7.43 2.95
CA LYS A 167 -1.13 7.12 1.52
C LYS A 167 -0.77 8.37 0.69
N GLY A 168 -0.08 8.13 -0.43
CA GLY A 168 0.25 9.20 -1.39
C GLY A 168 1.44 10.07 -1.03
N THR A 169 2.07 9.83 0.12
CA THR A 169 3.32 10.50 0.50
C THR A 169 4.48 9.98 -0.35
N TYR A 170 5.21 10.88 -0.98
CA TYR A 170 6.43 10.60 -1.74
C TYR A 170 7.66 10.85 -0.87
N ILE A 171 8.36 9.77 -0.49
CA ILE A 171 9.56 9.86 0.35
C ILE A 171 10.70 10.57 -0.40
N ARG A 172 10.77 10.44 -1.73
CA ARG A 172 11.71 11.20 -2.56
C ARG A 172 11.54 12.70 -2.38
N THR A 173 10.29 13.18 -2.47
CA THR A 173 9.98 14.59 -2.26
C THR A 173 10.25 15.03 -0.82
N LEU A 174 9.95 14.19 0.17
CA LEU A 174 10.29 14.48 1.57
C LEU A 174 11.82 14.66 1.74
N CYS A 175 12.63 13.80 1.15
CA CYS A 175 14.09 13.93 1.18
C CYS A 175 14.57 15.23 0.51
N ASN A 176 14.00 15.56 -0.66
CA ASN A 176 14.31 16.81 -1.36
C ASN A 176 13.93 18.03 -0.50
N ASP A 177 12.72 18.06 0.04
CA ASP A 177 12.21 19.18 0.84
C ASP A 177 13.01 19.39 2.13
N ILE A 178 13.49 18.29 2.76
CA ILE A 178 14.42 18.36 3.93
C ILE A 178 15.74 19.00 3.51
N GLY A 179 16.32 18.59 2.38
CA GLY A 179 17.57 19.16 1.86
C GLY A 179 17.44 20.65 1.52
N GLU A 180 16.33 21.06 0.91
CA GLU A 180 15.98 22.45 0.66
C GLU A 180 15.85 23.26 1.97
N ARG A 181 15.20 22.70 2.97
CA ARG A 181 15.04 23.31 4.29
C ARG A 181 16.38 23.53 5.00
N LEU A 182 17.34 22.62 4.78
CA LEU A 182 18.70 22.71 5.31
C LEU A 182 19.60 23.65 4.48
N GLY A 183 19.15 24.08 3.29
CA GLY A 183 19.89 24.96 2.38
C GLY A 183 21.08 24.30 1.68
N CYS A 184 21.16 22.96 1.70
CA CYS A 184 22.24 22.21 1.08
C CYS A 184 21.78 21.19 0.04
N HIS A 185 20.51 21.22 -0.38
CA HIS A 185 19.89 20.25 -1.24
C HIS A 185 19.85 18.82 -0.68
N GLY A 186 19.00 17.97 -1.22
CA GLY A 186 18.91 16.57 -0.80
C GLY A 186 18.16 15.71 -1.79
N CYS A 187 18.49 14.42 -1.84
CA CYS A 187 17.78 13.43 -2.61
C CYS A 187 17.70 12.10 -1.85
N MET A 188 16.80 11.22 -2.25
CA MET A 188 16.68 9.90 -1.66
C MET A 188 17.75 8.95 -2.22
N LYS A 189 18.59 8.39 -1.34
CA LYS A 189 19.61 7.40 -1.72
C LYS A 189 19.06 5.99 -1.81
N SER A 190 18.23 5.60 -0.84
CA SER A 190 17.60 4.28 -0.83
C SER A 190 16.26 4.30 -0.13
N LEU A 191 15.39 3.33 -0.47
CA LEU A 191 14.06 3.19 0.11
C LEU A 191 13.72 1.72 0.33
N LEU A 192 13.34 1.41 1.56
CA LEU A 192 12.82 0.11 1.95
C LEU A 192 11.43 0.29 2.59
N ARG A 193 10.37 -0.21 1.95
CA ARG A 193 9.06 -0.25 2.59
C ARG A 193 8.99 -1.38 3.60
N VAL A 194 8.95 -1.05 4.89
CA VAL A 194 8.98 -2.04 5.98
C VAL A 194 7.59 -2.49 6.42
N ARG A 195 6.55 -1.66 6.20
CA ARG A 195 5.18 -2.01 6.55
C ARG A 195 4.14 -1.31 5.65
N VAL A 196 3.05 -2.01 5.35
CA VAL A 196 1.83 -1.47 4.72
C VAL A 196 0.62 -2.35 5.03
N ALA A 197 -0.49 -1.74 5.45
CA ALA A 197 -1.79 -2.42 5.60
C ALA A 197 -1.74 -3.68 6.50
N GLY A 198 -0.94 -3.67 7.56
CA GLY A 198 -0.75 -4.83 8.45
C GLY A 198 0.27 -5.86 7.98
N PHE A 199 0.78 -5.75 6.75
CA PHE A 199 1.88 -6.57 6.24
C PHE A 199 3.23 -5.94 6.61
N ASP A 200 4.15 -6.73 7.11
CA ASP A 200 5.48 -6.33 7.54
C ASP A 200 6.60 -7.02 6.75
N LEU A 201 7.82 -6.59 6.99
CA LEU A 201 9.00 -7.08 6.30
C LEU A 201 9.39 -8.51 6.74
N GLU A 202 9.12 -8.87 7.99
CA GLU A 202 9.50 -10.17 8.57
C GLU A 202 8.79 -11.33 7.85
N HIS A 203 7.53 -11.12 7.45
CA HIS A 203 6.70 -12.13 6.79
C HIS A 203 6.68 -11.98 5.26
N ALA A 204 7.53 -11.12 4.69
CA ALA A 204 7.60 -10.91 3.25
C ALA A 204 8.50 -11.96 2.57
N LEU A 205 8.01 -12.56 1.48
CA LEU A 205 8.71 -13.58 0.73
C LEU A 205 9.24 -13.03 -0.62
N THR A 206 10.46 -13.41 -1.00
CA THR A 206 11.01 -13.15 -2.33
C THR A 206 10.27 -13.97 -3.39
N LEU A 207 10.38 -13.56 -4.66
CA LEU A 207 9.77 -14.29 -5.76
C LEU A 207 10.29 -15.73 -5.87
N SER A 208 11.57 -15.96 -5.55
CA SER A 208 12.16 -17.30 -5.55
C SER A 208 11.60 -18.19 -4.43
N GLN A 209 11.42 -17.66 -3.23
CA GLN A 209 10.79 -18.40 -2.12
C GLN A 209 9.33 -18.74 -2.43
N ILE A 210 8.60 -17.82 -3.05
CA ILE A 210 7.22 -18.07 -3.48
C ILE A 210 7.16 -19.16 -4.53
N GLN A 211 8.08 -19.13 -5.54
CA GLN A 211 8.16 -20.16 -6.56
C GLN A 211 8.39 -21.53 -5.94
N SER A 212 9.38 -21.67 -5.04
CA SER A 212 9.67 -22.94 -4.37
C SER A 212 8.47 -23.52 -3.63
N LYS A 213 7.76 -22.65 -2.84
CA LYS A 213 6.54 -23.08 -2.14
C LYS A 213 5.44 -23.54 -3.08
N VAL A 214 5.24 -22.86 -4.21
CA VAL A 214 4.22 -23.24 -5.21
C VAL A 214 4.60 -24.56 -5.88
N ASP A 215 5.87 -24.78 -6.20
CA ASP A 215 6.37 -26.02 -6.81
C ASP A 215 6.20 -27.23 -5.86
N GLU A 216 6.28 -26.98 -4.54
CA GLU A 216 5.98 -27.96 -3.48
C GLU A 216 4.47 -28.15 -3.21
N GLY A 217 3.60 -27.37 -3.87
CA GLY A 217 2.16 -27.40 -3.64
C GLY A 217 1.73 -26.75 -2.33
N CYS A 218 2.60 -25.96 -1.69
CA CYS A 218 2.34 -25.28 -0.43
C CYS A 218 1.80 -23.87 -0.69
N PHE A 219 0.63 -23.54 -0.16
CA PHE A 219 -0.05 -22.25 -0.30
C PHE A 219 -0.32 -21.55 1.04
N ASP A 220 0.34 -21.96 2.12
CA ASP A 220 0.21 -21.42 3.48
C ASP A 220 0.54 -19.92 3.57
N MET A 221 1.40 -19.43 2.63
CA MET A 221 1.77 -18.02 2.51
C MET A 221 0.66 -17.13 1.94
N VAL A 222 -0.44 -17.69 1.47
CA VAL A 222 -1.55 -16.94 0.89
C VAL A 222 -2.60 -16.68 1.96
N MET A 223 -2.64 -15.44 2.46
CA MET A 223 -3.67 -15.01 3.42
C MET A 223 -5.04 -15.01 2.73
N PRO A 224 -6.08 -15.62 3.30
CA PRO A 224 -7.42 -15.57 2.75
C PRO A 224 -7.99 -14.14 2.77
N VAL A 225 -8.97 -13.88 1.89
CA VAL A 225 -9.50 -12.52 1.66
C VAL A 225 -10.15 -11.92 2.91
N ASP A 226 -10.79 -12.74 3.71
CA ASP A 226 -11.47 -12.34 4.95
C ASP A 226 -10.50 -11.88 6.04
N GLY A 227 -9.23 -12.28 5.98
CA GLY A 227 -8.18 -11.78 6.86
C GLY A 227 -7.99 -10.27 6.80
N VAL A 228 -8.31 -9.62 5.66
CA VAL A 228 -8.31 -8.14 5.55
C VAL A 228 -9.33 -7.48 6.47
N PHE A 229 -10.33 -8.23 6.89
CA PHE A 229 -11.50 -7.74 7.62
C PHE A 229 -11.60 -8.31 9.05
N GLU A 230 -10.50 -8.83 9.61
CA GLU A 230 -10.51 -9.49 10.94
C GLU A 230 -11.11 -8.64 12.06
N ASN A 231 -11.00 -7.33 11.96
CA ASN A 231 -11.57 -6.38 12.91
C ASN A 231 -13.11 -6.27 12.83
N LEU A 232 -13.73 -6.82 11.79
CA LEU A 232 -15.18 -6.82 11.66
C LEU A 232 -15.79 -8.07 12.31
N PRO A 233 -16.94 -7.95 12.98
CA PRO A 233 -17.65 -9.12 13.51
C PRO A 233 -18.04 -10.08 12.39
N ALA A 234 -17.94 -11.37 12.66
CA ALA A 234 -18.32 -12.44 11.75
C ALA A 234 -19.77 -12.87 12.01
N VAL A 235 -20.52 -13.10 10.94
CA VAL A 235 -21.89 -13.64 10.98
C VAL A 235 -22.05 -14.72 9.91
N HIS A 236 -22.85 -15.73 10.19
CA HIS A 236 -23.12 -16.83 9.27
C HIS A 236 -24.59 -16.78 8.81
N THR A 237 -24.82 -17.20 7.56
CA THR A 237 -26.18 -17.32 7.04
C THR A 237 -26.70 -18.72 7.24
N ALA A 238 -28.03 -18.86 7.42
CA ALA A 238 -28.69 -20.14 7.29
C ALA A 238 -28.68 -20.63 5.82
N SER A 239 -28.87 -21.94 5.60
CA SER A 239 -28.91 -22.54 4.26
C SER A 239 -29.99 -21.92 3.36
N ASP A 240 -31.11 -21.48 3.93
CA ASP A 240 -32.22 -20.85 3.20
C ASP A 240 -31.80 -19.50 2.55
N ALA A 241 -30.70 -18.88 3.01
CA ALA A 241 -30.16 -17.68 2.42
C ALA A 241 -29.28 -17.93 1.19
N ASP A 242 -28.89 -19.15 0.85
CA ASP A 242 -27.91 -19.47 -0.19
C ASP A 242 -28.23 -18.85 -1.54
N LYS A 243 -29.48 -18.83 -1.96
CA LYS A 243 -29.91 -18.21 -3.22
C LYS A 243 -29.66 -16.69 -3.19
N LEU A 244 -29.94 -16.04 -2.06
CA LEU A 244 -29.69 -14.60 -1.89
C LEU A 244 -28.20 -14.30 -1.89
N VAL A 245 -27.43 -15.11 -1.19
CA VAL A 245 -25.95 -15.03 -1.09
C VAL A 245 -25.31 -15.15 -2.47
N ARG A 246 -25.66 -16.20 -3.25
CA ARG A 246 -25.10 -16.42 -4.61
C ARG A 246 -25.39 -15.28 -5.57
N ASN A 247 -26.56 -14.67 -5.45
CA ASN A 247 -26.97 -13.56 -6.31
C ASN A 247 -26.49 -12.17 -5.80
N GLY A 248 -25.79 -12.12 -4.66
CA GLY A 248 -25.33 -10.88 -4.06
C GLY A 248 -26.46 -9.96 -3.61
N ASN A 249 -27.58 -10.53 -3.20
CA ASN A 249 -28.77 -9.81 -2.76
C ASN A 249 -28.64 -9.41 -1.28
N LYS A 250 -29.57 -8.57 -0.82
CA LYS A 250 -29.77 -8.33 0.59
C LYS A 250 -30.24 -9.60 1.28
N ILE A 251 -29.86 -9.78 2.54
CA ILE A 251 -30.17 -10.95 3.35
C ILE A 251 -30.97 -10.51 4.58
N PRO A 252 -32.23 -10.98 4.77
CA PRO A 252 -33.00 -10.71 5.98
C PRO A 252 -32.25 -11.18 7.24
N ALA A 253 -32.25 -10.39 8.31
CA ALA A 253 -31.56 -10.74 9.55
C ALA A 253 -32.06 -12.05 10.18
N VAL A 254 -33.31 -12.44 9.92
CA VAL A 254 -33.89 -13.72 10.37
C VAL A 254 -33.13 -14.93 9.80
N LEU A 255 -32.44 -14.77 8.65
CA LEU A 255 -31.65 -15.81 8.02
C LEU A 255 -30.13 -15.76 8.45
N MET A 256 -29.82 -14.99 9.49
CA MET A 256 -28.47 -14.95 10.10
C MET A 256 -28.49 -15.70 11.44
N ASP A 257 -27.56 -16.64 11.64
CA ASP A 257 -27.53 -17.53 12.81
C ASP A 257 -27.29 -16.82 14.15
N TYR A 258 -26.60 -15.68 14.16
CA TYR A 258 -26.07 -15.10 15.41
C TYR A 258 -26.72 -13.78 15.87
N LEU A 259 -27.42 -13.03 15.02
CA LEU A 259 -27.74 -11.62 15.33
C LEU A 259 -29.24 -11.30 15.41
N LYS A 260 -30.10 -12.23 15.80
CA LYS A 260 -31.57 -11.99 15.88
C LYS A 260 -31.96 -10.75 16.70
N HIS A 261 -31.09 -10.20 17.56
CA HIS A 261 -31.43 -9.11 18.49
C HIS A 261 -30.42 -7.99 18.69
N SER A 262 -29.29 -7.92 17.94
CA SER A 262 -28.22 -6.93 18.21
C SER A 262 -27.37 -6.50 17.01
N ALA A 263 -27.92 -6.56 15.79
CA ALA A 263 -27.21 -5.99 14.65
C ALA A 263 -27.19 -4.46 14.74
N ASP A 264 -26.03 -3.86 14.48
CA ASP A 264 -25.77 -2.43 14.56
C ASP A 264 -25.53 -1.90 13.13
N SER A 265 -26.24 -0.86 12.74
CA SER A 265 -26.14 -0.22 11.42
C SER A 265 -24.84 0.57 11.23
N ASP A 266 -24.18 0.97 12.33
CA ASP A 266 -22.96 1.76 12.26
C ASP A 266 -21.71 0.92 11.97
N ILE A 267 -21.81 -0.41 12.08
CA ILE A 267 -20.70 -1.32 11.82
C ILE A 267 -20.91 -2.17 10.57
N ARG A 268 -19.82 -2.71 10.06
CA ARG A 268 -19.82 -3.67 8.97
C ARG A 268 -19.57 -5.07 9.51
N TYR A 269 -20.03 -6.08 8.77
CA TYR A 269 -19.97 -7.49 9.15
C TYR A 269 -19.27 -8.31 8.08
N ARG A 270 -18.45 -9.27 8.51
CA ARG A 270 -17.99 -10.37 7.64
C ARG A 270 -19.09 -11.40 7.56
N VAL A 271 -19.60 -11.63 6.38
CA VAL A 271 -20.66 -12.62 6.16
C VAL A 271 -20.07 -13.88 5.56
N TYR A 272 -20.38 -15.02 6.18
CA TYR A 272 -20.07 -16.35 5.71
C TYR A 272 -21.37 -17.09 5.38
N ASN A 273 -21.34 -17.98 4.37
CA ASN A 273 -22.49 -18.86 4.11
C ASN A 273 -22.57 -19.97 5.16
N HIS A 274 -23.59 -20.81 5.09
CA HIS A 274 -23.81 -21.93 6.02
C HIS A 274 -22.68 -22.98 6.00
N GLU A 275 -21.87 -23.04 4.93
CA GLU A 275 -20.69 -23.90 4.79
C GLU A 275 -19.41 -23.25 5.34
N GLY A 276 -19.50 -22.04 5.90
CA GLY A 276 -18.34 -21.30 6.40
C GLY A 276 -17.50 -20.62 5.32
N ILE A 277 -18.01 -20.50 4.08
CA ILE A 277 -17.30 -19.82 2.98
C ILE A 277 -17.54 -18.32 3.09
N PHE A 278 -16.46 -17.52 3.06
CA PHE A 278 -16.57 -16.07 3.09
C PHE A 278 -17.28 -15.52 1.85
N VAL A 279 -18.39 -14.85 2.10
CA VAL A 279 -19.25 -14.23 1.09
C VAL A 279 -18.81 -12.81 0.78
N GLY A 280 -18.62 -12.00 1.84
CA GLY A 280 -18.33 -10.60 1.68
C GLY A 280 -18.47 -9.77 2.94
N VAL A 281 -18.41 -8.45 2.74
CA VAL A 281 -18.67 -7.46 3.77
C VAL A 281 -20.05 -6.85 3.53
N TYR A 282 -20.85 -6.78 4.59
CA TYR A 282 -22.21 -6.28 4.58
C TYR A 282 -22.39 -5.21 5.67
N SER A 283 -23.36 -4.32 5.48
CA SER A 283 -23.89 -3.40 6.51
C SER A 283 -25.31 -3.77 6.85
N TYR A 284 -25.68 -3.63 8.11
CA TYR A 284 -27.08 -3.82 8.54
C TYR A 284 -27.91 -2.56 8.25
N LEU A 285 -29.16 -2.73 7.88
CA LEU A 285 -30.13 -1.67 7.64
C LEU A 285 -31.25 -1.79 8.67
N ASP A 286 -31.30 -0.90 9.67
CA ASP A 286 -32.32 -0.92 10.73
C ASP A 286 -33.75 -0.78 10.19
N GLU A 287 -33.93 0.07 9.15
CA GLU A 287 -35.24 0.35 8.56
C GLU A 287 -35.91 -0.90 7.97
N THR A 288 -35.14 -1.83 7.42
CA THR A 288 -35.66 -3.01 6.71
C THR A 288 -35.33 -4.33 7.42
N GLY A 289 -34.48 -4.32 8.43
CA GLY A 289 -34.01 -5.53 9.10
C GLY A 289 -33.19 -6.45 8.20
N GLU A 290 -32.43 -5.88 7.25
CA GLU A 290 -31.69 -6.61 6.22
C GLU A 290 -30.20 -6.30 6.25
N PHE A 291 -29.37 -7.27 5.89
CA PHE A 291 -27.95 -7.07 5.58
C PHE A 291 -27.78 -6.74 4.10
N LYS A 292 -27.29 -5.53 3.81
CA LYS A 292 -27.00 -5.04 2.45
C LYS A 292 -25.53 -5.29 2.11
N PRO A 293 -25.21 -5.90 0.95
CA PRO A 293 -23.83 -6.10 0.53
C PRO A 293 -23.11 -4.76 0.30
N VAL A 294 -21.92 -4.63 0.89
CA VAL A 294 -20.97 -3.55 0.63
C VAL A 294 -19.93 -4.02 -0.39
N LYS A 295 -19.42 -5.23 -0.21
CA LYS A 295 -18.45 -5.84 -1.12
C LYS A 295 -18.55 -7.36 -1.10
N ILE A 296 -18.71 -7.97 -2.27
CA ILE A 296 -18.91 -9.42 -2.41
C ILE A 296 -17.68 -10.07 -3.02
N PHE A 297 -17.33 -11.26 -2.55
CA PHE A 297 -16.17 -12.06 -2.99
C PHE A 297 -16.54 -13.44 -3.54
N MET A 298 -17.79 -13.87 -3.45
CA MET A 298 -18.30 -15.06 -4.15
C MET A 298 -18.39 -14.83 -5.67
N GLU A 299 -18.43 -15.94 -6.40
CA GLU A 299 -18.78 -15.99 -7.85
C GLU A 299 -20.28 -16.16 -8.02
#